data_39a2404102ef3a01a249051b05f4885f
#
_entry.id   39a2404102ef3a01a249051b05f4885f
#
_cell.length_a   1.000
_cell.length_b   1.000
_cell.length_c   1.000
_cell.angle_alpha   90.00
_cell.angle_beta   90.00
_cell.angle_gamma   90.00
#
_symmetry.space_group_name_H-M   'P 1'
#
loop_
_entity.id
_entity.type
_entity.pdbx_description
1 polymer ?
#
loop_
_entity_poly.entity_id
_entity_poly.type
_entity_poly.pdbx_seq_one_letter_code
_entity_poly.pdbx_strand_id
1 'polypeptide(L)'
;MTVGAESMELTSGLASVLRGLRRVAVAVSGGVDSMTLAAFAHRLDDVEVEMFHAVSAAVPSSATARVRRHGEERGWRLRIIDAGEFNDPDYRANPVNRCFYCKTHLYSAIVARTDAAVVSGTNTDDLTDYRPGLSAAGNHGVQHPFVVAGLDKAAVRAIARVLGLTDVAELPAAPCLASRIETGIPIMPRTLGMVDEIETAIRAAINPEAVRCRVRPDKVVIELDEPTLSRISDTERTQIAAQAAAAWTSGGRDPLPIEFARYRRGASFRHSTPGEPPRVQ
;
A
#
# COMPACT_ATOMS: atom_id res chain seq x y z
N MET A 1 28.62 11.39 -18.09
CA MET A 1 28.71 12.48 -17.10
C MET A 1 27.35 13.17 -16.80
N THR A 2 26.24 12.73 -17.36
CA THR A 2 24.91 13.38 -17.21
C THR A 2 24.06 12.84 -16.06
N VAL A 3 24.19 11.58 -15.68
CA VAL A 3 23.36 10.94 -14.63
C VAL A 3 23.61 11.53 -13.22
N GLY A 4 24.82 12.04 -12.96
CA GLY A 4 25.15 12.63 -11.67
C GLY A 4 24.56 14.02 -11.41
N ALA A 5 24.44 14.85 -12.45
CA ALA A 5 23.95 16.23 -12.35
C ALA A 5 22.42 16.25 -12.17
N GLU A 6 21.67 15.48 -12.96
CA GLU A 6 20.21 15.33 -12.81
C GLU A 6 19.81 14.76 -11.45
N SER A 7 20.55 13.77 -10.97
CA SER A 7 20.32 13.18 -9.65
C SER A 7 20.57 14.19 -8.51
N MET A 8 21.55 15.08 -8.66
CA MET A 8 21.83 16.17 -7.71
C MET A 8 20.74 17.24 -7.71
N GLU A 9 20.18 17.59 -8.85
CA GLU A 9 19.10 18.57 -8.95
C GLU A 9 17.80 18.06 -8.35
N LEU A 10 17.39 16.82 -8.69
CA LEU A 10 16.22 16.14 -8.13
C LEU A 10 16.29 16.03 -6.60
N THR A 11 17.45 15.74 -6.05
CA THR A 11 17.64 15.59 -4.61
C THR A 11 17.75 16.92 -3.88
N SER A 12 18.25 17.97 -4.53
CA SER A 12 18.40 19.30 -3.92
C SER A 12 17.04 19.96 -3.63
N GLY A 13 16.09 19.85 -4.57
CA GLY A 13 14.71 20.33 -4.40
C GLY A 13 14.01 19.64 -3.22
N LEU A 14 14.08 18.31 -3.17
CA LEU A 14 13.50 17.53 -2.08
C LEU A 14 14.14 17.87 -0.73
N ALA A 15 15.47 18.00 -0.70
CA ALA A 15 16.18 18.38 0.52
C ALA A 15 15.77 19.77 1.02
N SER A 16 15.60 20.75 0.12
CA SER A 16 15.13 22.09 0.45
C SER A 16 13.75 22.08 1.08
N VAL A 17 12.83 21.30 0.51
CA VAL A 17 11.45 21.12 1.06
C VAL A 17 11.50 20.57 2.49
N LEU A 18 12.24 19.48 2.70
CA LEU A 18 12.32 18.83 4.01
C LEU A 18 13.02 19.70 5.06
N ARG A 19 14.08 20.41 4.69
CA ARG A 19 14.77 21.37 5.56
C ARG A 19 13.88 22.53 5.99
N GLY A 20 13.02 23.00 5.07
CA GLY A 20 12.02 24.02 5.39
C GLY A 20 11.05 23.59 6.51
N LEU A 21 10.77 22.28 6.61
CA LEU A 21 9.92 21.72 7.65
C LEU A 21 10.63 21.49 8.99
N ARG A 22 11.94 21.34 9.00
CA ARG A 22 12.82 21.10 10.17
C ARG A 22 12.54 19.82 10.95
N ARG A 23 11.27 19.50 11.22
CA ARG A 23 10.81 18.31 11.95
C ARG A 23 9.72 17.63 11.15
N VAL A 24 9.89 16.37 10.79
CA VAL A 24 8.95 15.63 9.95
C VAL A 24 8.57 14.27 10.55
N ALA A 25 7.30 13.94 10.44
CA ALA A 25 6.72 12.65 10.77
C ALA A 25 6.34 11.95 9.44
N VAL A 26 7.14 10.98 9.02
CA VAL A 26 6.93 10.28 7.75
C VAL A 26 5.96 9.13 7.93
N ALA A 27 4.82 9.15 7.21
CA ALA A 27 3.89 8.03 7.14
C ALA A 27 4.46 6.95 6.20
N VAL A 28 4.97 5.84 6.76
CA VAL A 28 5.68 4.78 6.03
C VAL A 28 4.77 3.58 5.82
N SER A 29 4.45 3.24 4.57
CA SER A 29 3.59 2.11 4.22
C SER A 29 4.34 0.83 3.79
N GLY A 30 5.66 0.91 3.62
CA GLY A 30 6.48 -0.16 3.07
C GLY A 30 6.53 -0.21 1.53
N GLY A 31 5.83 0.67 0.84
CA GLY A 31 5.93 0.86 -0.61
C GLY A 31 7.08 1.79 -0.99
N VAL A 32 7.47 1.76 -2.28
CA VAL A 32 8.66 2.50 -2.77
C VAL A 32 8.63 3.97 -2.40
N ASP A 33 7.51 4.67 -2.56
CA ASP A 33 7.44 6.11 -2.32
C ASP A 33 7.73 6.47 -0.86
N SER A 34 7.00 5.86 0.06
CA SER A 34 7.13 6.14 1.49
C SER A 34 8.48 5.70 2.06
N MET A 35 9.02 4.57 1.59
CA MET A 35 10.35 4.08 1.99
C MET A 35 11.47 5.00 1.48
N THR A 36 11.33 5.48 0.23
CA THR A 36 12.28 6.43 -0.36
C THR A 36 12.26 7.75 0.39
N LEU A 37 11.07 8.28 0.69
CA LEU A 37 10.95 9.52 1.47
C LEU A 37 11.57 9.38 2.86
N ALA A 38 11.28 8.27 3.56
CA ALA A 38 11.83 8.01 4.89
C ALA A 38 13.36 7.90 4.86
N ALA A 39 13.91 7.11 3.93
CA ALA A 39 15.35 6.93 3.81
C ALA A 39 16.07 8.22 3.37
N PHE A 40 15.44 9.02 2.52
CA PHE A 40 15.99 10.31 2.09
C PHE A 40 15.99 11.32 3.25
N ALA A 41 14.85 11.49 3.93
CA ALA A 41 14.73 12.41 5.06
C ALA A 41 15.72 12.06 6.17
N HIS A 42 15.88 10.77 6.48
CA HIS A 42 16.81 10.28 7.51
C HIS A 42 18.29 10.60 7.22
N ARG A 43 18.67 10.85 5.98
CA ARG A 43 20.06 11.25 5.62
C ARG A 43 20.34 12.73 5.81
N LEU A 44 19.33 13.53 6.11
CA LEU A 44 19.50 14.96 6.32
C LEU A 44 19.79 15.20 7.80
N ASP A 45 21.05 15.50 8.14
CA ASP A 45 21.49 15.70 9.53
C ASP A 45 20.82 16.89 10.21
N ASP A 46 20.30 17.84 9.42
CA ASP A 46 19.66 19.08 9.86
C ASP A 46 18.12 19.00 9.91
N VAL A 47 17.54 17.79 9.73
CA VAL A 47 16.10 17.53 9.83
C VAL A 47 15.82 16.47 10.90
N GLU A 48 14.98 16.79 11.85
CA GLU A 48 14.52 15.79 12.83
C GLU A 48 13.43 14.92 12.19
N VAL A 49 13.65 13.58 12.16
CA VAL A 49 12.77 12.66 11.45
C VAL A 49 12.26 11.56 12.36
N GLU A 50 10.95 11.38 12.41
CA GLU A 50 10.28 10.22 12.99
C GLU A 50 9.51 9.47 11.88
N MET A 51 9.53 8.14 11.91
CA MET A 51 8.77 7.30 11.00
C MET A 51 7.59 6.66 11.72
N PHE A 52 6.42 6.72 11.12
CA PHE A 52 5.21 6.09 11.62
C PHE A 52 4.73 5.02 10.65
N HIS A 53 4.64 3.79 11.12
CA HIS A 53 4.07 2.68 10.37
C HIS A 53 2.82 2.17 11.08
N ALA A 54 1.66 2.34 10.44
CA ALA A 54 0.42 1.76 10.94
C ALA A 54 0.35 0.28 10.56
N VAL A 55 0.04 -0.57 11.54
CA VAL A 55 -0.16 -2.01 11.36
C VAL A 55 -1.61 -2.34 11.62
N SER A 56 -2.23 -3.01 10.67
CA SER A 56 -3.58 -3.56 10.78
C SER A 56 -3.73 -4.75 9.84
N ALA A 57 -4.85 -5.43 9.89
CA ALA A 57 -5.14 -6.52 8.97
C ALA A 57 -5.16 -6.10 7.49
N ALA A 58 -5.29 -4.81 7.18
CA ALA A 58 -5.24 -4.29 5.82
C ALA A 58 -3.82 -4.12 5.26
N VAL A 59 -2.79 -4.18 6.12
CA VAL A 59 -1.39 -4.02 5.73
C VAL A 59 -0.78 -5.40 5.47
N PRO A 60 -0.22 -5.65 4.25
CA PRO A 60 0.46 -6.91 3.98
C PRO A 60 1.59 -7.17 4.99
N SER A 61 1.69 -8.40 5.48
CA SER A 61 2.74 -8.81 6.43
C SER A 61 4.15 -8.53 5.91
N SER A 62 4.36 -8.75 4.61
CA SER A 62 5.62 -8.45 3.93
C SER A 62 5.99 -6.95 3.92
N ALA A 63 5.01 -6.05 3.90
CA ALA A 63 5.25 -4.61 3.98
C ALA A 63 5.73 -4.22 5.38
N THR A 64 5.08 -4.73 6.43
CA THR A 64 5.49 -4.51 7.82
C THR A 64 6.88 -5.08 8.09
N ALA A 65 7.18 -6.31 7.63
CA ALA A 65 8.50 -6.91 7.76
C ALA A 65 9.59 -6.06 7.09
N ARG A 66 9.32 -5.52 5.90
CA ARG A 66 10.23 -4.62 5.17
C ARG A 66 10.50 -3.34 5.97
N VAL A 67 9.44 -2.67 6.46
CA VAL A 67 9.60 -1.42 7.22
C VAL A 67 10.42 -1.65 8.49
N ARG A 68 10.16 -2.75 9.23
CA ARG A 68 10.94 -3.11 10.42
C ARG A 68 12.40 -3.35 10.10
N ARG A 69 12.69 -4.17 9.09
CA ARG A 69 14.07 -4.47 8.67
C ARG A 69 14.83 -3.19 8.32
N HIS A 70 14.28 -2.34 7.43
CA HIS A 70 14.94 -1.08 7.08
C HIS A 70 15.06 -0.12 8.27
N GLY A 71 14.09 -0.13 9.18
CA GLY A 71 14.14 0.65 10.42
C GLY A 71 15.32 0.25 11.29
N GLU A 72 15.53 -1.05 11.48
CA GLU A 72 16.63 -1.63 12.26
C GLU A 72 17.98 -1.38 11.56
N GLU A 73 18.10 -1.74 10.28
CA GLU A 73 19.35 -1.61 9.50
C GLU A 73 19.84 -0.15 9.38
N ARG A 74 18.92 0.81 9.37
CA ARG A 74 19.22 2.24 9.16
C ARG A 74 19.12 3.09 10.42
N GLY A 75 18.76 2.50 11.56
CA GLY A 75 18.62 3.21 12.83
C GLY A 75 17.47 4.24 12.83
N TRP A 76 16.34 3.95 12.17
CA TRP A 76 15.20 4.86 12.12
C TRP A 76 14.52 5.02 13.48
N ARG A 77 14.09 6.22 13.83
CA ARG A 77 13.13 6.45 14.92
C ARG A 77 11.75 5.98 14.49
N LEU A 78 11.57 4.65 14.39
CA LEU A 78 10.36 4.00 13.89
C LEU A 78 9.35 3.77 15.02
N ARG A 79 8.14 4.29 14.85
CA ARG A 79 6.98 4.02 15.71
C ARG A 79 5.97 3.16 14.97
N ILE A 80 5.68 1.99 15.53
CA ILE A 80 4.60 1.12 15.07
C ILE A 80 3.33 1.53 15.82
N ILE A 81 2.27 1.83 15.08
CA ILE A 81 0.99 2.29 15.63
C ILE A 81 -0.17 1.46 15.11
N ASP A 82 -1.25 1.42 15.86
CA ASP A 82 -2.58 1.05 15.38
C ASP A 82 -3.33 2.35 15.06
N ALA A 83 -3.86 2.47 13.86
CA ALA A 83 -4.65 3.63 13.45
C ALA A 83 -6.13 3.50 13.83
N GLY A 84 -6.60 2.30 14.15
CA GLY A 84 -7.96 2.05 14.65
C GLY A 84 -9.05 2.06 13.58
N GLU A 85 -8.70 2.03 12.28
CA GLU A 85 -9.66 2.11 11.18
C GLU A 85 -10.68 0.96 11.18
N PHE A 86 -10.33 -0.21 11.77
CA PHE A 86 -11.27 -1.33 11.91
C PHE A 86 -12.36 -1.12 12.96
N ASN A 87 -12.24 -0.10 13.81
CA ASN A 87 -13.31 0.32 14.72
C ASN A 87 -14.37 1.18 14.03
N ASP A 88 -14.04 1.71 12.84
CA ASP A 88 -14.93 2.57 12.05
C ASP A 88 -15.86 1.72 11.18
N PRO A 89 -17.20 1.78 11.41
CA PRO A 89 -18.18 1.07 10.60
C PRO A 89 -18.20 1.52 9.14
N ASP A 90 -17.93 2.81 8.87
CA ASP A 90 -17.90 3.35 7.52
C ASP A 90 -16.71 2.79 6.73
N TYR A 91 -15.54 2.64 7.36
CA TYR A 91 -14.42 1.93 6.73
C TYR A 91 -14.76 0.46 6.46
N ARG A 92 -15.34 -0.23 7.45
CA ARG A 92 -15.68 -1.66 7.33
C ARG A 92 -16.76 -1.95 6.30
N ALA A 93 -17.68 -1.01 6.06
CA ALA A 93 -18.68 -1.12 5.02
C ALA A 93 -18.10 -1.18 3.60
N ASN A 94 -16.81 -0.88 3.45
CA ASN A 94 -16.06 -0.95 2.18
C ASN A 94 -16.67 -0.10 1.05
N PRO A 95 -16.96 1.17 1.28
CA PRO A 95 -17.42 2.05 0.21
C PRO A 95 -16.32 2.32 -0.82
N VAL A 96 -16.69 2.86 -1.97
CA VAL A 96 -15.73 3.20 -3.04
C VAL A 96 -14.64 4.17 -2.55
N ASN A 97 -14.97 5.06 -1.62
CA ASN A 97 -14.06 6.03 -0.99
C ASN A 97 -13.44 5.54 0.35
N ARG A 98 -13.43 4.23 0.64
CA ARG A 98 -12.87 3.69 1.89
C ARG A 98 -11.47 4.20 2.24
N CYS A 99 -10.67 4.57 1.22
CA CYS A 99 -9.34 5.12 1.42
C CYS A 99 -9.36 6.47 2.16
N PHE A 100 -10.44 7.24 2.05
CA PHE A 100 -10.64 8.46 2.83
C PHE A 100 -10.70 8.13 4.33
N TYR A 101 -11.55 7.21 4.74
CA TYR A 101 -11.69 6.79 6.15
C TYR A 101 -10.37 6.23 6.69
N CYS A 102 -9.75 5.29 5.97
CA CYS A 102 -8.46 4.71 6.35
C CYS A 102 -7.38 5.78 6.56
N LYS A 103 -7.27 6.75 5.64
CA LYS A 103 -6.27 7.81 5.74
C LYS A 103 -6.60 8.84 6.82
N THR A 104 -7.88 9.12 7.05
CA THR A 104 -8.32 9.96 8.17
C THR A 104 -7.86 9.36 9.50
N HIS A 105 -8.11 8.06 9.73
CA HIS A 105 -7.64 7.38 10.94
C HIS A 105 -6.12 7.39 11.07
N LEU A 106 -5.40 7.08 10.00
CA LEU A 106 -3.94 7.08 9.97
C LEU A 106 -3.38 8.45 10.37
N TYR A 107 -3.83 9.51 9.72
CA TYR A 107 -3.28 10.85 9.96
C TYR A 107 -3.69 11.40 11.32
N SER A 108 -4.93 11.16 11.76
CA SER A 108 -5.35 11.48 13.14
C SER A 108 -4.47 10.80 14.18
N ALA A 109 -4.17 9.51 13.97
CA ALA A 109 -3.33 8.75 14.89
C ALA A 109 -1.88 9.26 14.94
N ILE A 110 -1.34 9.74 13.81
CA ILE A 110 0.02 10.33 13.75
C ILE A 110 0.02 11.70 14.43
N VAL A 111 -0.89 12.61 14.04
CA VAL A 111 -0.99 13.98 14.60
C VAL A 111 -1.17 13.97 16.12
N ALA A 112 -1.92 12.99 16.65
CA ALA A 112 -2.09 12.84 18.10
C ALA A 112 -0.80 12.42 18.85
N ARG A 113 0.29 12.05 18.14
CA ARG A 113 1.53 11.50 18.70
C ARG A 113 2.78 12.34 18.44
N THR A 114 2.66 13.40 17.65
CA THR A 114 3.78 14.28 17.32
C THR A 114 3.29 15.67 16.93
N ASP A 115 4.11 16.66 17.17
CA ASP A 115 3.95 18.04 16.70
C ASP A 115 4.78 18.33 15.43
N ALA A 116 5.48 17.31 14.90
CA ALA A 116 6.21 17.41 13.66
C ALA A 116 5.26 17.48 12.44
N ALA A 117 5.70 18.10 11.36
CA ALA A 117 4.94 18.13 10.11
C ALA A 117 4.75 16.72 9.56
N VAL A 118 3.51 16.27 9.43
CA VAL A 118 3.21 14.95 8.85
C VAL A 118 3.43 15.00 7.33
N VAL A 119 4.23 14.06 6.82
CA VAL A 119 4.55 13.96 5.40
C VAL A 119 4.24 12.57 4.84
N SER A 120 3.85 12.52 3.58
CA SER A 120 3.59 11.26 2.87
C SER A 120 4.33 11.18 1.54
N GLY A 121 4.55 9.96 1.06
CA GLY A 121 5.26 9.68 -0.19
C GLY A 121 4.41 9.85 -1.46
N THR A 122 3.35 10.67 -1.43
CA THR A 122 2.60 11.02 -2.64
C THR A 122 3.51 11.75 -3.63
N ASN A 123 3.51 11.34 -4.89
CA ASN A 123 4.28 11.92 -5.99
C ASN A 123 3.36 12.57 -7.03
N THR A 124 3.92 13.21 -8.08
CA THR A 124 3.11 13.96 -9.06
C THR A 124 2.16 13.09 -9.87
N ASP A 125 2.51 11.83 -10.17
CA ASP A 125 1.63 10.90 -10.90
C ASP A 125 0.36 10.57 -10.09
N ASP A 126 0.45 10.61 -8.76
CA ASP A 126 -0.66 10.33 -7.89
C ASP A 126 -1.78 11.40 -7.94
N LEU A 127 -1.49 12.59 -8.46
CA LEU A 127 -2.44 13.71 -8.57
C LEU A 127 -3.42 13.54 -9.75
N THR A 128 -3.11 12.70 -10.71
CA THR A 128 -3.93 12.47 -11.90
C THR A 128 -5.05 11.44 -11.69
N ASP A 129 -4.96 10.63 -10.63
CA ASP A 129 -5.93 9.60 -10.28
C ASP A 129 -6.96 10.09 -9.24
N TYR A 130 -8.17 9.52 -9.28
CA TYR A 130 -9.14 9.69 -8.18
C TYR A 130 -8.61 9.02 -6.91
N ARG A 131 -8.19 9.84 -5.95
CA ARG A 131 -7.60 9.37 -4.68
C ARG A 131 -8.27 10.03 -3.47
N PRO A 132 -9.34 9.42 -2.94
CA PRO A 132 -10.04 9.95 -1.75
C PRO A 132 -9.10 10.17 -0.55
N GLY A 133 -8.01 9.43 -0.47
CA GLY A 133 -6.99 9.61 0.57
C GLY A 133 -6.25 10.95 0.53
N LEU A 134 -6.23 11.66 -0.61
CA LEU A 134 -5.64 13.00 -0.70
C LEU A 134 -6.51 14.05 0.01
N SER A 135 -7.84 13.90 -0.06
CA SER A 135 -8.76 14.76 0.71
C SER A 135 -8.56 14.58 2.22
N ALA A 136 -8.38 13.34 2.69
CA ALA A 136 -8.04 13.09 4.09
C ALA A 136 -6.69 13.70 4.48
N ALA A 137 -5.69 13.63 3.61
CA ALA A 137 -4.39 14.27 3.82
C ALA A 137 -4.52 15.79 3.98
N GLY A 138 -5.29 16.43 3.08
CA GLY A 138 -5.56 17.88 3.16
C GLY A 138 -6.24 18.28 4.46
N ASN A 139 -7.23 17.50 4.92
CA ASN A 139 -7.95 17.76 6.18
C ASN A 139 -7.04 17.71 7.43
N HIS A 140 -5.89 17.02 7.33
CA HIS A 140 -4.93 16.86 8.44
C HIS A 140 -3.63 17.66 8.22
N GLY A 141 -3.57 18.54 7.22
CA GLY A 141 -2.39 19.33 6.93
C GLY A 141 -1.16 18.51 6.50
N VAL A 142 -1.38 17.28 5.98
CA VAL A 142 -0.29 16.39 5.53
C VAL A 142 0.35 16.97 4.27
N GLN A 143 1.67 17.05 4.29
CA GLN A 143 2.43 17.57 3.17
C GLN A 143 2.97 16.45 2.27
N HIS A 144 3.22 16.80 1.02
CA HIS A 144 3.68 15.88 -0.01
C HIS A 144 5.01 16.37 -0.62
N PRO A 145 6.15 16.10 0.05
CA PRO A 145 7.45 16.65 -0.36
C PRO A 145 7.82 16.32 -1.81
N PHE A 146 7.48 15.13 -2.31
CA PHE A 146 7.74 14.78 -3.71
C PHE A 146 6.92 15.65 -4.68
N VAL A 147 5.66 15.93 -4.35
CA VAL A 147 4.82 16.82 -5.17
C VAL A 147 5.37 18.23 -5.19
N VAL A 148 5.76 18.77 -4.02
CA VAL A 148 6.33 20.11 -3.90
C VAL A 148 7.65 20.22 -4.67
N ALA A 149 8.45 19.15 -4.69
CA ALA A 149 9.70 19.08 -5.44
C ALA A 149 9.52 18.70 -6.93
N GLY A 150 8.28 18.51 -7.41
CA GLY A 150 7.99 18.17 -8.80
C GLY A 150 8.41 16.75 -9.21
N LEU A 151 8.52 15.82 -8.25
CA LEU A 151 9.04 14.47 -8.50
C LEU A 151 7.92 13.49 -8.84
N ASP A 152 8.08 12.82 -9.97
CA ASP A 152 7.23 11.72 -10.43
C ASP A 152 7.68 10.35 -9.90
N LYS A 153 7.01 9.30 -10.30
CA LYS A 153 7.33 7.92 -9.91
C LYS A 153 8.70 7.47 -10.39
N ALA A 154 9.11 7.90 -11.58
CA ALA A 154 10.40 7.52 -12.15
C ALA A 154 11.55 8.16 -11.35
N ALA A 155 11.41 9.44 -10.99
CA ALA A 155 12.35 10.17 -10.15
C ALA A 155 12.44 9.53 -8.73
N VAL A 156 11.31 9.19 -8.12
CA VAL A 156 11.30 8.49 -6.82
C VAL A 156 12.05 7.17 -6.87
N ARG A 157 11.86 6.36 -7.93
CA ARG A 157 12.61 5.11 -8.11
C ARG A 157 14.10 5.33 -8.32
N ALA A 158 14.47 6.37 -9.07
CA ALA A 158 15.89 6.75 -9.26
C ALA A 158 16.53 7.11 -7.92
N ILE A 159 15.85 7.92 -7.10
CA ILE A 159 16.30 8.26 -5.74
C ILE A 159 16.41 7.00 -4.87
N ALA A 160 15.46 6.08 -4.93
CA ALA A 160 15.49 4.81 -4.19
C ALA A 160 16.77 4.00 -4.52
N ARG A 161 17.15 3.91 -5.80
CA ARG A 161 18.37 3.21 -6.24
C ARG A 161 19.64 3.90 -5.68
N VAL A 162 19.73 5.22 -5.75
CA VAL A 162 20.84 6.00 -5.20
C VAL A 162 20.97 5.83 -3.68
N LEU A 163 19.82 5.67 -2.99
CA LEU A 163 19.78 5.40 -1.55
C LEU A 163 20.12 3.95 -1.16
N GLY A 164 20.38 3.09 -2.14
CA GLY A 164 20.64 1.66 -1.90
C GLY A 164 19.41 0.88 -1.45
N LEU A 165 18.20 1.33 -1.81
CA LEU A 165 16.94 0.62 -1.54
C LEU A 165 16.63 -0.37 -2.66
N THR A 166 17.56 -1.30 -2.95
CA THR A 166 17.50 -2.21 -4.10
C THR A 166 16.29 -3.14 -4.08
N ASP A 167 15.86 -3.56 -2.89
CA ASP A 167 14.68 -4.41 -2.68
C ASP A 167 13.35 -3.64 -2.75
N VAL A 168 13.41 -2.30 -2.78
CA VAL A 168 12.24 -1.43 -2.77
C VAL A 168 12.06 -0.72 -4.11
N ALA A 169 13.16 -0.33 -4.77
CA ALA A 169 13.14 0.52 -5.96
C ALA A 169 12.27 -0.05 -7.09
N GLU A 170 12.30 -1.37 -7.28
CA GLU A 170 11.57 -2.05 -8.36
C GLU A 170 10.25 -2.69 -7.89
N LEU A 171 9.84 -2.46 -6.63
CA LEU A 171 8.57 -3.01 -6.15
C LEU A 171 7.40 -2.56 -7.02
N PRO A 172 6.53 -3.50 -7.45
CA PRO A 172 5.30 -3.15 -8.11
C PRO A 172 4.37 -2.40 -7.16
N ALA A 173 3.37 -1.70 -7.70
CA ALA A 173 2.34 -1.07 -6.88
C ALA A 173 1.64 -2.12 -6.00
N ALA A 174 1.74 -1.94 -4.69
CA ALA A 174 1.20 -2.86 -3.68
C ALA A 174 0.14 -2.15 -2.82
N PRO A 175 -1.10 -1.98 -3.33
CA PRO A 175 -2.18 -1.42 -2.54
C PRO A 175 -2.51 -2.34 -1.36
N CYS A 176 -3.14 -1.78 -0.30
CA CYS A 176 -3.52 -2.52 0.90
C CYS A 176 -4.42 -3.74 0.59
N LEU A 177 -4.46 -4.73 1.48
CA LEU A 177 -5.24 -5.96 1.32
C LEU A 177 -6.74 -5.69 1.15
N ALA A 178 -7.27 -4.62 1.75
CA ALA A 178 -8.66 -4.22 1.56
C ALA A 178 -9.04 -3.99 0.08
N SER A 179 -8.04 -3.66 -0.77
CA SER A 179 -8.27 -3.53 -2.21
C SER A 179 -8.61 -4.86 -2.92
N ARG A 180 -8.46 -6.01 -2.24
CA ARG A 180 -8.83 -7.33 -2.75
C ARG A 180 -10.31 -7.62 -2.59
N ILE A 181 -10.95 -6.94 -1.65
CA ILE A 181 -12.38 -7.11 -1.36
C ILE A 181 -13.17 -6.24 -2.32
N GLU A 182 -14.15 -6.83 -3.00
CA GLU A 182 -15.02 -6.07 -3.90
C GLU A 182 -15.82 -5.02 -3.12
N THR A 183 -15.94 -3.82 -3.69
CA THR A 183 -16.71 -2.71 -3.10
C THR A 183 -18.09 -3.15 -2.64
N GLY A 184 -18.47 -2.79 -1.40
CA GLY A 184 -19.73 -3.18 -0.78
C GLY A 184 -19.71 -4.51 -0.01
N ILE A 185 -18.68 -5.36 -0.19
CA ILE A 185 -18.47 -6.50 0.70
C ILE A 185 -17.74 -6.01 1.96
N PRO A 186 -18.25 -6.25 3.17
CA PRO A 186 -17.63 -5.78 4.40
C PRO A 186 -16.17 -6.24 4.56
N ILE A 187 -15.31 -5.31 4.98
CA ILE A 187 -13.90 -5.61 5.26
C ILE A 187 -13.80 -6.22 6.66
N MET A 188 -13.40 -7.48 6.70
CA MET A 188 -13.20 -8.21 7.95
C MET A 188 -11.73 -8.54 8.15
N PRO A 189 -11.12 -8.30 9.34
CA PRO A 189 -9.71 -8.62 9.60
C PRO A 189 -9.35 -10.06 9.24
N ARG A 190 -10.20 -11.02 9.61
CA ARG A 190 -10.00 -12.44 9.29
C ARG A 190 -9.94 -12.72 7.78
N THR A 191 -10.82 -12.10 7.00
CA THR A 191 -10.80 -12.25 5.53
C THR A 191 -9.52 -11.71 4.92
N LEU A 192 -9.01 -10.59 5.43
CA LEU A 192 -7.75 -10.02 4.95
C LEU A 192 -6.54 -10.87 5.34
N GLY A 193 -6.56 -11.49 6.52
CA GLY A 193 -5.53 -12.47 6.92
C GLY A 193 -5.45 -13.65 5.96
N MET A 194 -6.61 -14.25 5.60
CA MET A 194 -6.67 -15.33 4.60
C MET A 194 -6.14 -14.87 3.23
N VAL A 195 -6.51 -13.67 2.79
CA VAL A 195 -6.01 -13.10 1.54
C VAL A 195 -4.49 -12.95 1.56
N ASP A 196 -3.90 -12.46 2.65
CA ASP A 196 -2.44 -12.30 2.78
C ASP A 196 -1.74 -13.67 2.78
N GLU A 197 -2.28 -14.65 3.49
CA GLU A 197 -1.79 -16.03 3.52
C GLU A 197 -1.79 -16.67 2.13
N ILE A 198 -2.92 -16.60 1.42
CA ILE A 198 -3.07 -17.13 0.07
C ILE A 198 -2.09 -16.45 -0.90
N GLU A 199 -2.02 -15.12 -0.91
CA GLU A 199 -1.09 -14.40 -1.80
C GLU A 199 0.38 -14.72 -1.46
N THR A 200 0.70 -14.89 -0.19
CA THR A 200 2.06 -15.23 0.27
C THR A 200 2.45 -16.65 -0.16
N ALA A 201 1.55 -17.62 0.02
CA ALA A 201 1.77 -19.00 -0.41
C ALA A 201 1.97 -19.10 -1.94
N ILE A 202 1.15 -18.38 -2.72
CA ILE A 202 1.28 -18.35 -4.18
C ILE A 202 2.61 -17.72 -4.61
N ARG A 203 3.03 -16.62 -3.97
CA ARG A 203 4.34 -16.00 -4.26
C ARG A 203 5.49 -16.96 -4.00
N ALA A 204 5.43 -17.70 -2.90
CA ALA A 204 6.47 -18.68 -2.56
C ALA A 204 6.50 -19.86 -3.54
N ALA A 205 5.34 -20.30 -4.03
CA ALA A 205 5.23 -21.49 -4.89
C ALA A 205 5.65 -21.21 -6.34
N ILE A 206 5.20 -20.11 -6.94
CA ILE A 206 5.32 -19.87 -8.40
C ILE A 206 5.95 -18.52 -8.76
N ASN A 207 6.35 -17.71 -7.76
CA ASN A 207 7.01 -16.42 -7.94
C ASN A 207 6.40 -15.55 -9.07
N PRO A 208 5.11 -15.18 -9.00
CA PRO A 208 4.48 -14.35 -10.01
C PRO A 208 4.94 -12.89 -9.89
N GLU A 209 4.97 -12.16 -11.00
CA GLU A 209 5.21 -10.72 -10.99
C GLU A 209 4.06 -9.98 -10.27
N ALA A 210 2.83 -10.43 -10.48
CA ALA A 210 1.67 -9.92 -9.78
C ALA A 210 0.71 -11.06 -9.36
N VAL A 211 0.27 -11.05 -8.10
CA VAL A 211 -0.82 -11.90 -7.60
C VAL A 211 -1.81 -11.08 -6.79
N ARG A 212 -3.10 -11.33 -6.99
CA ARG A 212 -4.18 -10.75 -6.19
C ARG A 212 -5.27 -11.80 -5.93
N CYS A 213 -5.54 -12.04 -4.67
CA CYS A 213 -6.64 -12.89 -4.22
C CYS A 213 -7.90 -12.03 -4.04
N ARG A 214 -8.77 -11.97 -5.07
CA ARG A 214 -9.98 -11.16 -5.07
C ARG A 214 -11.14 -11.88 -4.43
N VAL A 215 -11.78 -11.22 -3.47
CA VAL A 215 -12.99 -11.71 -2.83
C VAL A 215 -14.21 -11.08 -3.51
N ARG A 216 -15.05 -11.93 -4.06
CA ARG A 216 -16.33 -11.61 -4.70
C ARG A 216 -17.48 -12.15 -3.85
N PRO A 217 -18.74 -11.76 -4.10
CA PRO A 217 -19.87 -12.27 -3.32
C PRO A 217 -20.01 -13.81 -3.37
N ASP A 218 -19.68 -14.42 -4.51
CA ASP A 218 -19.93 -15.80 -4.87
C ASP A 218 -18.68 -16.65 -5.14
N LYS A 219 -17.47 -16.05 -5.11
CA LYS A 219 -16.21 -16.72 -5.43
C LYS A 219 -14.98 -15.99 -4.94
N VAL A 220 -13.87 -16.70 -4.95
CA VAL A 220 -12.52 -16.12 -4.82
C VAL A 220 -11.83 -16.23 -6.18
N VAL A 221 -11.21 -15.13 -6.64
CA VAL A 221 -10.49 -15.11 -7.92
C VAL A 221 -9.02 -14.85 -7.69
N ILE A 222 -8.17 -15.78 -8.08
CA ILE A 222 -6.71 -15.61 -8.09
C ILE A 222 -6.32 -14.93 -9.41
N GLU A 223 -6.03 -13.64 -9.33
CA GLU A 223 -5.51 -12.89 -10.48
C GLU A 223 -3.99 -12.98 -10.51
N LEU A 224 -3.44 -13.39 -11.66
CA LEU A 224 -1.99 -13.48 -11.92
C LEU A 224 -1.63 -12.60 -13.12
N ASP A 225 -0.38 -12.16 -13.19
CA ASP A 225 0.16 -11.57 -14.42
C ASP A 225 0.06 -12.55 -15.58
N GLU A 226 -0.02 -12.01 -16.80
CA GLU A 226 -0.24 -12.83 -18.01
C GLU A 226 0.87 -13.87 -18.23
N PRO A 227 2.17 -13.56 -18.12
CA PRO A 227 3.23 -14.56 -18.26
C PRO A 227 3.09 -15.72 -17.28
N THR A 228 2.79 -15.41 -16.01
CA THR A 228 2.59 -16.44 -14.98
C THR A 228 1.34 -17.27 -15.26
N LEU A 229 0.22 -16.62 -15.58
CA LEU A 229 -1.05 -17.32 -15.87
C LEU A 229 -0.94 -18.29 -17.06
N SER A 230 -0.14 -17.92 -18.06
CA SER A 230 0.07 -18.75 -19.25
C SER A 230 1.03 -19.91 -19.03
N ARG A 231 2.01 -19.80 -18.11
CA ARG A 231 3.03 -20.83 -17.86
C ARG A 231 2.65 -21.87 -16.82
N ILE A 232 1.71 -21.55 -15.91
CA ILE A 232 1.30 -22.51 -14.88
C ILE A 232 0.54 -23.67 -15.48
N SER A 233 0.93 -24.90 -15.11
CA SER A 233 0.29 -26.14 -15.52
C SER A 233 -1.06 -26.36 -14.84
N ASP A 234 -1.88 -27.26 -15.38
CA ASP A 234 -3.15 -27.64 -14.75
C ASP A 234 -2.96 -28.27 -13.37
N THR A 235 -1.85 -28.98 -13.16
CA THR A 235 -1.49 -29.54 -11.85
C THR A 235 -1.21 -28.43 -10.84
N GLU A 236 -0.40 -27.43 -11.19
CA GLU A 236 -0.12 -26.28 -10.33
C GLU A 236 -1.39 -25.47 -10.04
N ARG A 237 -2.26 -25.25 -11.04
CA ARG A 237 -3.57 -24.61 -10.84
C ARG A 237 -4.42 -25.35 -9.81
N THR A 238 -4.49 -26.66 -9.93
CA THR A 238 -5.25 -27.53 -9.02
C THR A 238 -4.68 -27.45 -7.60
N GLN A 239 -3.36 -27.50 -7.45
CA GLN A 239 -2.69 -27.38 -6.14
C GLN A 239 -2.92 -26.01 -5.50
N ILE A 240 -2.74 -24.93 -6.25
CA ILE A 240 -2.99 -23.55 -5.77
C ILE A 240 -4.46 -23.38 -5.36
N ALA A 241 -5.39 -23.86 -6.18
CA ALA A 241 -6.82 -23.81 -5.86
C ALA A 241 -7.16 -24.56 -4.57
N ALA A 242 -6.60 -25.76 -4.40
CA ALA A 242 -6.80 -26.56 -3.18
C ALA A 242 -6.23 -25.86 -1.93
N GLN A 243 -5.02 -25.29 -2.03
CA GLN A 243 -4.40 -24.53 -0.94
C GLN A 243 -5.22 -23.27 -0.59
N ALA A 244 -5.66 -22.53 -1.60
CA ALA A 244 -6.50 -21.35 -1.40
C ALA A 244 -7.86 -21.70 -0.76
N ALA A 245 -8.49 -22.79 -1.20
CA ALA A 245 -9.74 -23.28 -0.62
C ALA A 245 -9.55 -23.74 0.83
N ALA A 246 -8.44 -24.43 1.13
CA ALA A 246 -8.11 -24.84 2.51
C ALA A 246 -7.87 -23.63 3.43
N ALA A 247 -7.08 -22.64 3.00
CA ALA A 247 -6.86 -21.39 3.75
C ALA A 247 -8.17 -20.61 3.97
N TRP A 248 -9.05 -20.59 2.97
CA TRP A 248 -10.35 -19.95 3.04
C TRP A 248 -11.28 -20.61 4.07
N THR A 249 -11.40 -21.93 4.05
CA THR A 249 -12.25 -22.69 4.97
C THR A 249 -11.68 -22.77 6.38
N SER A 250 -10.36 -22.89 6.55
CA SER A 250 -9.72 -22.85 7.87
C SER A 250 -9.94 -21.49 8.57
N GLY A 251 -10.10 -20.43 7.77
CA GLY A 251 -10.57 -19.14 8.20
C GLY A 251 -12.04 -19.10 8.63
N GLY A 252 -12.77 -20.24 8.68
CA GLY A 252 -14.17 -20.34 9.12
C GLY A 252 -15.15 -19.65 8.17
N ARG A 253 -14.85 -19.64 6.88
CA ARG A 253 -15.75 -19.21 5.80
C ARG A 253 -16.36 -20.42 5.12
N ASP A 254 -17.56 -20.25 4.61
CA ASP A 254 -18.18 -21.25 3.74
C ASP A 254 -17.32 -21.45 2.48
N PRO A 255 -17.22 -22.67 1.95
CA PRO A 255 -16.50 -22.94 0.73
C PRO A 255 -16.99 -22.07 -0.44
N LEU A 256 -16.06 -21.48 -1.15
CA LEU A 256 -16.33 -20.72 -2.37
C LEU A 256 -15.53 -21.27 -3.53
N PRO A 257 -16.05 -21.21 -4.77
CA PRO A 257 -15.29 -21.54 -5.98
C PRO A 257 -14.01 -20.70 -6.05
N ILE A 258 -12.90 -21.34 -6.41
CA ILE A 258 -11.62 -20.69 -6.70
C ILE A 258 -11.43 -20.62 -8.20
N GLU A 259 -11.38 -19.43 -8.75
CA GLU A 259 -11.15 -19.20 -10.17
C GLU A 259 -9.80 -18.52 -10.42
N PHE A 260 -9.27 -18.63 -11.63
CA PHE A 260 -8.08 -17.94 -12.08
C PHE A 260 -8.42 -16.92 -13.16
N ALA A 261 -7.78 -15.76 -13.08
CA ALA A 261 -7.96 -14.70 -14.07
C ALA A 261 -6.67 -13.92 -14.29
N ARG A 262 -6.60 -13.19 -15.40
CA ARG A 262 -5.55 -12.22 -15.66
C ARG A 262 -5.69 -11.03 -14.69
N TYR A 263 -4.58 -10.62 -14.10
CA TYR A 263 -4.53 -9.43 -13.25
C TYR A 263 -4.98 -8.17 -14.00
N ARG A 264 -5.90 -7.43 -13.38
CA ARG A 264 -6.34 -6.10 -13.84
C ARG A 264 -6.29 -5.11 -12.69
N ARG A 265 -5.61 -3.98 -12.91
CA ARG A 265 -5.60 -2.89 -11.92
C ARG A 265 -7.02 -2.39 -11.68
N GLY A 266 -7.40 -2.22 -10.43
CA GLY A 266 -8.71 -1.67 -10.06
C GLY A 266 -9.91 -2.62 -10.16
N ALA A 267 -9.71 -3.90 -10.47
CA ALA A 267 -10.79 -4.87 -10.73
C ALA A 267 -11.79 -5.09 -9.57
N SER A 268 -11.47 -4.65 -8.34
CA SER A 268 -12.40 -4.73 -7.18
C SER A 268 -13.21 -3.45 -6.96
N PHE A 269 -12.93 -2.38 -7.69
CA PHE A 269 -13.70 -1.15 -7.57
C PHE A 269 -14.93 -1.25 -8.49
N ARG A 270 -16.12 -1.21 -7.89
CA ARG A 270 -17.36 -1.01 -8.61
C ARG A 270 -17.79 0.43 -8.40
N HIS A 271 -17.69 1.23 -9.45
CA HIS A 271 -18.37 2.51 -9.49
C HIS A 271 -19.85 2.22 -9.79
N SER A 272 -20.76 2.66 -8.90
CA SER A 272 -22.19 2.64 -9.20
C SER A 272 -22.42 3.43 -10.48
N THR A 273 -23.07 2.82 -11.47
CA THR A 273 -23.53 3.56 -12.64
C THR A 273 -24.48 4.64 -12.13
N PRO A 274 -24.39 5.91 -12.57
CA PRO A 274 -25.31 6.93 -12.15
C PRO A 274 -26.75 6.49 -12.50
N GLY A 275 -27.60 6.25 -11.47
CA GLY A 275 -28.99 5.86 -11.65
C GLY A 275 -29.40 4.51 -11.05
N GLU A 276 -28.52 3.69 -10.53
CA GLU A 276 -28.89 2.45 -9.85
C GLU A 276 -28.98 2.69 -8.34
N PRO A 277 -30.16 2.49 -7.71
CA PRO A 277 -30.30 2.68 -6.26
C PRO A 277 -29.46 1.62 -5.51
N PRO A 278 -28.94 1.92 -4.31
CA PRO A 278 -28.21 0.95 -3.52
C PRO A 278 -29.11 -0.26 -3.26
N ARG A 279 -28.66 -1.45 -3.60
CA ARG A 279 -29.33 -2.70 -3.23
C ARG A 279 -29.19 -2.86 -1.72
N VAL A 280 -30.25 -2.49 -1.01
CA VAL A 280 -30.44 -2.81 0.40
C VAL A 280 -30.87 -4.27 0.46
N GLN A 281 -30.06 -5.13 1.03
CA GLN A 281 -30.44 -6.39 1.67
C GLN A 281 -29.79 -6.45 3.03
#